data_0628121942393c6302af7cb4c4de73b0
#
_entry.id   0628121942393c6302af7cb4c4de73b0
#
_cell.length_a   1.000
_cell.length_b   1.000
_cell.length_c   1.000
_cell.angle_alpha   90.00
_cell.angle_beta   90.00
_cell.angle_gamma   90.00
#
_symmetry.space_group_name_H-M   'P 1'
#
loop_
_entity.id
_entity.type
_entity.pdbx_description
1 polymer ?
#
loop_
_entity_poly.entity_id
_entity_poly.type
_entity_poly.pdbx_seq_one_letter_code
_entity_poly.pdbx_strand_id
1 'polypeptide(L)'
;MTKGSDNRSTYWRSLNELENTPEFEQFMHREFPVAASEFPDGISRRRWLQLMSASLALAGFAGCRYQTEQFAALVGRSDQRLPGIPMMFATSFEWAGRAVHLLAGNVDGRPIKLEGNAQYPLTASVDPSPFNDGKESSFATAGTDAYTQACILQLYDPDRCDQLLSRSAAGKEATESNWDTFERSVRDRLEVIKANAGASLAILVPPTRSPSLRRMLSEIKTLFPQATFGRHSMVSDRHFAAGIKLAAGRYGEALWRFEKAAVICSLDSDIFSQEPAGMVYARQYSLGRDPKTGSMNRLYSIEGQYSMTGASADSRLSIPTHQIGSFAVELEKRI
;
A
#
# COMPACT_ATOMS: atom_id res chain seq x y z
N MET A 1 60.91 -2.85 11.94
CA MET A 1 60.52 -2.37 10.61
C MET A 1 60.26 -3.56 9.73
N THR A 2 59.07 -4.08 9.68
CA THR A 2 58.65 -5.08 8.73
C THR A 2 57.38 -4.58 8.06
N LYS A 3 57.53 -4.27 6.75
CA LYS A 3 56.42 -3.92 5.87
C LYS A 3 55.43 -5.05 5.83
N GLY A 4 54.23 -4.83 6.38
CA GLY A 4 53.12 -5.73 6.16
C GLY A 4 52.76 -5.71 4.68
N SER A 5 52.80 -6.88 4.04
CA SER A 5 52.36 -7.11 2.67
C SER A 5 50.85 -6.85 2.63
N ASP A 6 50.47 -5.79 1.95
CA ASP A 6 49.09 -5.46 1.61
C ASP A 6 48.61 -6.52 0.60
N ASN A 7 47.89 -7.52 1.10
CA ASN A 7 47.35 -8.62 0.27
C ASN A 7 46.02 -8.17 -0.34
N ARG A 8 46.04 -7.06 -1.10
CA ARG A 8 44.93 -6.68 -1.93
C ARG A 8 44.83 -7.61 -3.11
N SER A 9 43.70 -8.25 -3.26
CA SER A 9 43.44 -9.10 -4.43
C SER A 9 43.65 -8.30 -5.72
N THR A 10 44.50 -8.81 -6.60
CA THR A 10 44.89 -8.21 -7.89
C THR A 10 43.81 -8.35 -8.97
N TYR A 11 42.54 -8.15 -8.63
CA TYR A 11 41.45 -8.19 -9.60
C TYR A 11 40.95 -6.78 -9.86
N TRP A 12 41.01 -6.35 -11.12
CA TRP A 12 40.44 -5.09 -11.58
C TRP A 12 39.10 -5.33 -12.26
N ARG A 13 38.15 -4.44 -12.05
CA ARG A 13 36.80 -4.52 -12.63
C ARG A 13 36.73 -3.89 -14.00
N SER A 14 37.69 -3.02 -14.35
CA SER A 14 37.79 -2.36 -15.64
C SER A 14 39.25 -2.04 -16.01
N LEU A 15 39.51 -1.76 -17.29
CA LEU A 15 40.81 -1.27 -17.76
C LEU A 15 41.16 0.09 -17.17
N ASN A 16 40.17 0.96 -16.98
CA ASN A 16 40.34 2.29 -16.39
C ASN A 16 40.79 2.20 -14.92
N GLU A 17 40.33 1.18 -14.18
CA GLU A 17 40.77 0.89 -12.82
C GLU A 17 42.21 0.37 -12.80
N LEU A 18 42.59 -0.47 -13.75
CA LEU A 18 43.95 -1.00 -13.90
C LEU A 18 44.95 0.13 -14.21
N GLU A 19 44.58 1.02 -15.12
CA GLU A 19 45.41 2.14 -15.58
C GLU A 19 45.33 3.36 -14.64
N ASN A 20 44.42 3.36 -13.66
CA ASN A 20 44.15 4.43 -12.72
C ASN A 20 43.96 5.79 -13.44
N THR A 21 43.10 5.79 -14.46
CA THR A 21 42.86 6.99 -15.28
C THR A 21 42.23 8.11 -14.47
N PRO A 22 42.46 9.39 -14.84
CA PRO A 22 41.84 10.54 -14.15
C PRO A 22 40.29 10.49 -14.14
N GLU A 23 39.68 9.88 -15.17
CA GLU A 23 38.24 9.69 -15.24
C GLU A 23 37.77 8.66 -14.23
N PHE A 24 38.54 7.61 -13.96
CA PHE A 24 38.26 6.62 -12.94
C PHE A 24 38.38 7.22 -11.54
N GLU A 25 39.40 8.03 -11.28
CA GLU A 25 39.52 8.76 -10.02
C GLU A 25 38.35 9.70 -9.78
N GLN A 26 37.92 10.46 -10.79
CA GLN A 26 36.74 11.32 -10.69
C GLN A 26 35.46 10.54 -10.44
N PHE A 27 35.32 9.36 -11.03
CA PHE A 27 34.18 8.46 -10.78
C PHE A 27 34.20 7.98 -9.33
N MET A 28 35.34 7.52 -8.84
CA MET A 28 35.52 7.08 -7.45
C MET A 28 35.20 8.20 -6.46
N HIS A 29 35.63 9.43 -6.70
CA HIS A 29 35.34 10.56 -5.85
C HIS A 29 33.89 11.05 -5.90
N ARG A 30 33.14 10.68 -6.93
CA ARG A 30 31.69 10.94 -7.02
C ARG A 30 30.89 10.00 -6.12
N GLU A 31 31.30 8.73 -6.01
CA GLU A 31 30.64 7.75 -5.13
C GLU A 31 31.20 7.81 -3.70
N PHE A 32 32.51 8.07 -3.55
CA PHE A 32 33.17 8.16 -2.26
C PHE A 32 33.85 9.52 -2.15
N PRO A 33 33.31 10.46 -1.36
CA PRO A 33 33.94 11.77 -1.19
C PRO A 33 35.42 11.66 -0.82
N VAL A 34 36.23 12.56 -1.34
CA VAL A 34 37.64 12.68 -0.97
C VAL A 34 37.74 12.75 0.55
N ALA A 35 38.60 11.95 1.15
CA ALA A 35 38.75 11.75 2.59
C ALA A 35 37.71 10.83 3.30
N ALA A 36 36.84 10.12 2.60
CA ALA A 36 35.98 9.11 3.23
C ALA A 36 36.77 7.98 3.91
N SER A 37 37.99 7.71 3.46
CA SER A 37 38.92 6.71 4.02
C SER A 37 40.11 7.35 4.79
N GLU A 38 40.22 8.66 4.82
CA GLU A 38 41.27 9.35 5.52
C GLU A 38 40.83 9.82 6.91
N PHE A 39 41.64 9.52 7.91
CA PHE A 39 41.37 10.07 9.26
C PHE A 39 41.63 11.57 9.22
N PRO A 40 40.72 12.41 9.76
CA PRO A 40 40.92 13.83 9.86
C PRO A 40 42.26 14.16 10.56
N ASP A 41 43.09 14.98 9.97
CA ASP A 41 44.33 15.43 10.57
C ASP A 41 44.10 15.99 11.95
N GLY A 42 44.84 15.48 12.93
CA GLY A 42 44.73 15.90 14.34
C GLY A 42 43.99 14.95 15.29
N ILE A 43 43.43 13.88 14.80
CA ILE A 43 42.84 12.85 15.68
C ILE A 43 43.83 11.69 15.86
N SER A 44 44.47 11.61 17.03
CA SER A 44 45.31 10.49 17.36
C SER A 44 44.46 9.20 17.51
N ARG A 45 45.04 7.99 17.20
CA ARG A 45 44.39 6.69 17.39
C ARG A 45 43.77 6.53 18.79
N ARG A 46 44.42 7.11 19.80
CA ARG A 46 43.95 7.10 21.19
C ARG A 46 42.65 7.89 21.35
N ARG A 47 42.57 9.07 20.71
CA ARG A 47 41.41 9.97 20.76
C ARG A 47 40.24 9.38 19.98
N TRP A 48 40.53 8.72 18.87
CA TRP A 48 39.52 7.99 18.10
C TRP A 48 38.94 6.80 18.86
N LEU A 49 39.76 5.99 19.52
CA LEU A 49 39.31 4.90 20.41
C LEU A 49 38.50 5.43 21.61
N GLN A 50 38.86 6.57 22.14
CA GLN A 50 38.08 7.23 23.19
C GLN A 50 36.71 7.70 22.68
N LEU A 51 36.62 8.25 21.47
CA LEU A 51 35.35 8.64 20.85
C LEU A 51 34.49 7.44 20.53
N MET A 52 35.06 6.37 19.99
CA MET A 52 34.34 5.11 19.76
C MET A 52 33.85 4.47 21.05
N SER A 53 34.67 4.43 22.10
CA SER A 53 34.26 3.86 23.37
C SER A 53 33.19 4.72 24.06
N ALA A 54 33.25 6.05 23.93
CA ALA A 54 32.18 6.95 24.38
C ALA A 54 30.89 6.77 23.57
N SER A 55 30.97 6.58 22.25
CA SER A 55 29.80 6.28 21.41
C SER A 55 29.17 4.92 21.73
N LEU A 56 29.99 3.90 21.97
CA LEU A 56 29.55 2.58 22.41
C LEU A 56 28.93 2.61 23.82
N ALA A 57 29.50 3.40 24.74
CA ALA A 57 28.92 3.63 26.05
C ALA A 57 27.56 4.35 25.95
N LEU A 58 27.48 5.42 25.14
CA LEU A 58 26.22 6.12 24.86
C LEU A 58 25.19 5.22 24.19
N ALA A 59 25.57 4.41 23.22
CA ALA A 59 24.70 3.42 22.59
C ALA A 59 24.26 2.32 23.57
N GLY A 60 25.14 1.92 24.48
CA GLY A 60 24.81 0.98 25.57
C GLY A 60 23.87 1.59 26.60
N PHE A 61 24.01 2.87 26.94
CA PHE A 61 23.09 3.58 27.84
C PHE A 61 21.77 4.00 27.17
N ALA A 62 21.78 4.27 25.87
CA ALA A 62 20.57 4.50 25.08
C ALA A 62 19.96 3.19 24.56
N GLY A 63 20.70 2.07 24.74
CA GLY A 63 20.30 0.74 24.31
C GLY A 63 19.02 0.32 24.99
N CYS A 64 18.02 0.14 24.15
CA CYS A 64 16.83 -0.64 24.40
C CYS A 64 16.22 -0.44 25.79
N ARG A 65 15.49 0.62 25.97
CA ARG A 65 14.40 0.62 26.92
C ARG A 65 13.36 -0.36 26.39
N TYR A 66 13.61 -1.64 26.60
CA TYR A 66 12.51 -2.60 26.55
C TYR A 66 11.49 -2.10 27.55
N GLN A 67 10.30 -1.78 27.07
CA GLN A 67 9.17 -1.61 27.96
C GLN A 67 9.15 -2.84 28.86
N THR A 68 9.06 -2.64 30.15
CA THR A 68 8.93 -3.73 31.12
C THR A 68 7.73 -4.55 30.69
N GLU A 69 7.99 -5.68 30.02
CA GLU A 69 6.93 -6.60 29.63
C GLU A 69 6.32 -7.13 30.92
N GLN A 70 5.04 -6.84 31.12
CA GLN A 70 4.30 -7.47 32.20
C GLN A 70 4.05 -8.91 31.78
N PHE A 71 4.64 -9.85 32.52
CA PHE A 71 4.32 -11.26 32.33
C PHE A 71 2.87 -11.48 32.80
N ALA A 72 1.94 -11.50 31.88
CA ALA A 72 0.58 -11.94 32.18
C ALA A 72 0.57 -13.46 32.26
N ALA A 73 -0.06 -14.01 33.30
CA ALA A 73 -0.25 -15.44 33.44
C ALA A 73 -1.02 -15.97 32.20
N LEU A 74 -0.55 -17.07 31.64
CA LEU A 74 -1.16 -17.70 30.48
C LEU A 74 -2.44 -18.44 30.91
N VAL A 75 -3.55 -17.73 30.97
CA VAL A 75 -4.85 -18.30 31.34
C VAL A 75 -5.62 -18.65 30.05
N GLY A 76 -6.02 -19.89 29.91
CA GLY A 76 -6.92 -20.32 28.83
C GLY A 76 -6.26 -20.55 27.47
N ARG A 77 -5.01 -20.99 27.42
CA ARG A 77 -4.37 -21.39 26.17
C ARG A 77 -5.04 -22.66 25.62
N SER A 78 -5.41 -22.64 24.34
CA SER A 78 -5.82 -23.84 23.62
C SER A 78 -4.65 -24.82 23.50
N ASP A 79 -4.88 -26.11 23.78
CA ASP A 79 -3.87 -27.18 23.63
C ASP A 79 -3.33 -27.32 22.20
N GLN A 80 -4.08 -26.80 21.22
CA GLN A 80 -3.69 -26.78 19.81
C GLN A 80 -2.72 -25.65 19.45
N ARG A 81 -2.37 -24.78 20.40
CA ARG A 81 -1.56 -23.63 20.15
C ARG A 81 -0.13 -23.86 20.63
N LEU A 82 0.80 -23.94 19.69
CA LEU A 82 2.23 -24.02 19.98
C LEU A 82 2.83 -22.62 20.14
N PRO A 83 3.63 -22.36 21.19
CA PRO A 83 4.31 -21.08 21.37
C PRO A 83 5.21 -20.74 20.18
N GLY A 84 5.15 -19.49 19.71
CA GLY A 84 6.01 -19.00 18.63
C GLY A 84 5.60 -19.45 17.23
N ILE A 85 4.60 -20.31 17.08
CA ILE A 85 4.08 -20.69 15.76
C ILE A 85 2.90 -19.77 15.43
N PRO A 86 2.97 -19.00 14.32
CA PRO A 86 1.87 -18.17 13.89
C PRO A 86 0.63 -18.98 13.53
N MET A 87 -0.52 -18.54 14.01
CA MET A 87 -1.83 -19.01 13.55
C MET A 87 -2.35 -18.06 12.47
N MET A 88 -2.85 -18.64 11.37
CA MET A 88 -3.39 -17.87 10.27
C MET A 88 -4.91 -17.73 10.41
N PHE A 89 -5.40 -16.49 10.35
CA PHE A 89 -6.83 -16.18 10.40
C PHE A 89 -7.26 -15.51 9.09
N ALA A 90 -8.28 -16.07 8.47
CA ALA A 90 -8.90 -15.42 7.31
C ALA A 90 -9.67 -14.18 7.77
N THR A 91 -9.39 -13.06 7.14
CA THR A 91 -9.99 -11.77 7.43
C THR A 91 -10.15 -10.94 6.16
N SER A 92 -10.75 -9.76 6.29
CA SER A 92 -10.83 -8.78 5.22
C SER A 92 -10.53 -7.40 5.77
N PHE A 93 -9.89 -6.61 4.95
CA PHE A 93 -9.63 -5.20 5.21
C PHE A 93 -10.24 -4.36 4.10
N GLU A 94 -10.96 -3.31 4.45
CA GLU A 94 -11.51 -2.36 3.47
C GLU A 94 -10.51 -1.24 3.25
N TRP A 95 -10.08 -1.11 2.00
CA TRP A 95 -9.20 -0.04 1.55
C TRP A 95 -9.70 0.57 0.25
N ALA A 96 -9.76 1.89 0.20
CA ALA A 96 -10.22 2.64 -0.99
C ALA A 96 -11.57 2.14 -1.56
N GLY A 97 -12.51 1.76 -0.68
CA GLY A 97 -13.84 1.26 -1.04
C GLY A 97 -13.86 -0.17 -1.57
N ARG A 98 -12.78 -0.95 -1.37
CA ARG A 98 -12.65 -2.36 -1.72
C ARG A 98 -12.38 -3.21 -0.50
N ALA A 99 -12.85 -4.44 -0.52
CA ALA A 99 -12.44 -5.46 0.44
C ALA A 99 -11.22 -6.21 -0.12
N VAL A 100 -10.13 -6.18 0.64
CA VAL A 100 -8.95 -7.02 0.40
C VAL A 100 -9.05 -8.23 1.32
N HIS A 101 -9.02 -9.43 0.74
CA HIS A 101 -9.15 -10.67 1.49
C HIS A 101 -7.79 -11.20 1.90
N LEU A 102 -7.59 -11.39 3.18
CA LEU A 102 -6.30 -11.57 3.81
C LEU A 102 -6.26 -12.80 4.70
N LEU A 103 -5.05 -13.29 4.90
CA LEU A 103 -4.66 -14.18 5.99
C LEU A 103 -3.80 -13.38 6.97
N ALA A 104 -4.29 -13.22 8.18
CA ALA A 104 -3.55 -12.55 9.24
C ALA A 104 -2.78 -13.59 10.07
N GLY A 105 -1.46 -13.51 10.01
CA GLY A 105 -0.56 -14.26 10.87
C GLY A 105 -0.57 -13.68 12.27
N ASN A 106 -0.96 -14.47 13.24
CA ASN A 106 -1.13 -14.07 14.62
C ASN A 106 -0.23 -14.91 15.54
N VAL A 107 0.57 -14.27 16.35
CA VAL A 107 1.37 -14.91 17.40
C VAL A 107 0.83 -14.47 18.76
N ASP A 108 0.35 -15.42 19.52
CA ASP A 108 -0.15 -15.21 20.89
C ASP A 108 -1.15 -14.03 21.06
N GLY A 109 -2.08 -13.91 20.10
CA GLY A 109 -3.10 -12.85 20.11
C GLY A 109 -2.66 -11.56 19.42
N ARG A 110 -1.43 -11.50 18.89
CA ARG A 110 -0.90 -10.34 18.18
C ARG A 110 -0.81 -10.60 16.69
N PRO A 111 -1.57 -9.92 15.84
CA PRO A 111 -1.37 -9.94 14.40
C PRO A 111 -0.02 -9.32 14.06
N ILE A 112 0.81 -10.06 13.32
CA ILE A 112 2.19 -9.64 13.00
C ILE A 112 2.42 -9.46 11.51
N LYS A 113 1.63 -10.13 10.67
CA LYS A 113 1.78 -10.08 9.22
C LYS A 113 0.45 -10.31 8.51
N LEU A 114 0.29 -9.67 7.36
CA LEU A 114 -0.85 -9.86 6.47
C LEU A 114 -0.37 -10.46 5.15
N GLU A 115 -1.10 -11.47 4.67
CA GLU A 115 -0.87 -12.10 3.38
C GLU A 115 -2.18 -12.14 2.60
N GLY A 116 -2.12 -12.16 1.28
CA GLY A 116 -3.31 -12.32 0.46
C GLY A 116 -3.91 -13.73 0.62
N ASN A 117 -5.23 -13.81 0.72
CA ASN A 117 -5.91 -15.10 0.82
C ASN A 117 -6.13 -15.70 -0.57
N ALA A 118 -5.24 -16.58 -1.00
CA ALA A 118 -5.33 -17.27 -2.27
C ALA A 118 -6.50 -18.25 -2.37
N GLN A 119 -7.12 -18.63 -1.25
CA GLN A 119 -8.26 -19.53 -1.21
C GLN A 119 -9.61 -18.79 -1.29
N TYR A 120 -9.61 -17.48 -1.24
CA TYR A 120 -10.84 -16.72 -1.39
C TYR A 120 -11.39 -16.87 -2.82
N PRO A 121 -12.68 -17.16 -3.01
CA PRO A 121 -13.24 -17.52 -4.34
C PRO A 121 -13.00 -16.51 -5.45
N LEU A 122 -12.96 -15.20 -5.14
CA LEU A 122 -12.69 -14.14 -6.12
C LEU A 122 -11.21 -13.93 -6.42
N THR A 123 -10.33 -14.49 -5.57
CA THR A 123 -8.87 -14.45 -5.75
C THR A 123 -8.30 -15.85 -5.93
N ALA A 124 -9.15 -16.86 -6.05
CA ALA A 124 -8.77 -18.25 -6.25
C ALA A 124 -7.99 -18.41 -7.57
N SER A 125 -7.13 -19.40 -7.59
CA SER A 125 -6.29 -19.70 -8.76
C SER A 125 -7.07 -20.13 -9.99
N VAL A 126 -8.35 -20.50 -9.81
CA VAL A 126 -9.24 -20.85 -10.91
C VAL A 126 -10.21 -19.68 -11.16
N ASP A 127 -10.27 -19.20 -12.37
CA ASP A 127 -11.23 -18.17 -12.80
C ASP A 127 -12.64 -18.79 -12.79
N PRO A 128 -13.57 -18.32 -11.96
CA PRO A 128 -14.93 -18.82 -11.94
C PRO A 128 -15.76 -18.39 -13.17
N SER A 129 -15.17 -17.62 -14.08
CA SER A 129 -15.84 -17.17 -15.30
C SER A 129 -16.27 -18.36 -16.16
N PRO A 130 -17.50 -18.41 -16.66
CA PRO A 130 -17.95 -19.45 -17.58
C PRO A 130 -17.21 -19.43 -18.93
N PHE A 131 -16.39 -18.43 -19.15
CA PHE A 131 -15.56 -18.28 -20.37
C PHE A 131 -14.10 -18.74 -20.16
N ASN A 132 -13.80 -19.30 -18.99
CA ASN A 132 -12.46 -19.78 -18.71
C ASN A 132 -12.44 -21.32 -18.71
N ASP A 133 -11.66 -21.89 -19.60
CA ASP A 133 -11.52 -23.34 -19.84
C ASP A 133 -10.78 -24.08 -18.71
N GLY A 134 -10.99 -23.70 -17.45
CA GLY A 134 -10.32 -24.30 -16.29
C GLY A 134 -8.88 -23.86 -16.10
N LYS A 135 -8.44 -22.80 -16.78
CA LYS A 135 -7.11 -22.21 -16.62
C LYS A 135 -7.02 -21.41 -15.33
N GLU A 136 -5.78 -21.20 -14.87
CA GLU A 136 -5.51 -20.34 -13.73
C GLU A 136 -6.08 -18.94 -13.96
N SER A 137 -6.80 -18.40 -12.98
CA SER A 137 -7.39 -17.06 -13.08
C SER A 137 -6.29 -16.00 -13.14
N SER A 138 -6.33 -15.18 -14.18
CA SER A 138 -5.46 -14.00 -14.28
C SER A 138 -5.78 -12.91 -13.25
N PHE A 139 -6.95 -13.01 -12.59
CA PHE A 139 -7.36 -12.14 -11.48
C PHE A 139 -6.98 -12.69 -10.11
N ALA A 140 -6.47 -13.93 -10.02
CA ALA A 140 -5.98 -14.49 -8.77
C ALA A 140 -4.74 -13.73 -8.30
N THR A 141 -4.70 -13.40 -7.02
CA THR A 141 -3.52 -12.83 -6.38
C THR A 141 -3.48 -13.22 -4.91
N ALA A 142 -2.35 -13.74 -4.48
CA ALA A 142 -2.00 -13.90 -3.08
C ALA A 142 -1.08 -12.77 -2.58
N GLY A 143 -0.86 -11.75 -3.41
CA GLY A 143 -0.05 -10.59 -3.07
C GLY A 143 -0.83 -9.54 -2.28
N THR A 144 -0.11 -8.73 -1.54
CA THR A 144 -0.60 -7.55 -0.84
C THR A 144 0.25 -6.35 -1.19
N ASP A 145 -0.37 -5.19 -1.30
CA ASP A 145 0.33 -3.93 -1.52
C ASP A 145 0.90 -3.35 -0.21
N ALA A 146 1.69 -2.29 -0.32
CA ALA A 146 2.30 -1.63 0.83
C ALA A 146 1.26 -1.06 1.81
N TYR A 147 0.14 -0.55 1.30
CA TYR A 147 -0.93 0.00 2.13
C TYR A 147 -1.62 -1.08 2.94
N THR A 148 -1.90 -2.22 2.31
CA THR A 148 -2.49 -3.38 2.98
C THR A 148 -1.56 -3.92 4.06
N GLN A 149 -0.25 -4.01 3.81
CA GLN A 149 0.71 -4.39 4.84
C GLN A 149 0.77 -3.38 5.97
N ALA A 150 0.77 -2.09 5.67
CA ALA A 150 0.84 -1.02 6.65
C ALA A 150 -0.42 -0.94 7.54
N CYS A 151 -1.58 -1.43 7.09
CA CYS A 151 -2.81 -1.33 7.87
C CYS A 151 -2.74 -2.07 9.22
N ILE A 152 -1.86 -3.06 9.37
CA ILE A 152 -1.63 -3.75 10.65
C ILE A 152 -1.14 -2.79 11.73
N LEU A 153 -0.42 -1.72 11.35
CA LEU A 153 0.09 -0.71 12.29
C LEU A 153 -1.03 0.05 12.98
N GLN A 154 -2.22 0.14 12.38
CA GLN A 154 -3.38 0.77 12.99
C GLN A 154 -3.84 0.07 14.28
N LEU A 155 -3.51 -1.21 14.45
CA LEU A 155 -3.80 -1.94 15.69
C LEU A 155 -2.85 -1.54 16.84
N TYR A 156 -1.67 -1.05 16.51
CA TYR A 156 -0.59 -0.71 17.44
C TYR A 156 -0.35 0.78 17.56
N ASP A 157 -1.18 1.58 16.89
CA ASP A 157 -1.11 3.04 16.96
C ASP A 157 -1.53 3.51 18.36
N PRO A 158 -0.65 4.18 19.10
CA PRO A 158 -0.97 4.69 20.45
C PRO A 158 -2.05 5.78 20.42
N ASP A 159 -2.23 6.46 19.28
CA ASP A 159 -3.19 7.54 19.13
C ASP A 159 -4.57 7.06 18.66
N ARG A 160 -4.77 5.75 18.51
CA ARG A 160 -6.09 5.20 18.17
C ARG A 160 -7.09 5.46 19.29
N CYS A 161 -8.34 5.68 18.91
CA CYS A 161 -9.43 5.82 19.88
C CYS A 161 -9.61 4.52 20.68
N ASP A 162 -9.36 4.57 21.97
CA ASP A 162 -9.53 3.48 22.92
C ASP A 162 -10.69 3.69 23.89
N GLN A 163 -11.26 4.91 23.90
CA GLN A 163 -12.31 5.33 24.81
C GLN A 163 -13.49 5.98 24.06
N LEU A 164 -14.68 5.79 24.61
CA LEU A 164 -15.85 6.55 24.22
C LEU A 164 -15.81 7.93 24.88
N LEU A 165 -15.84 8.97 24.07
CA LEU A 165 -15.82 10.33 24.53
C LEU A 165 -17.13 11.03 24.21
N SER A 166 -17.68 11.74 25.19
CA SER A 166 -18.85 12.61 25.03
C SER A 166 -18.45 14.07 25.17
N ARG A 167 -18.97 14.90 24.28
CA ARG A 167 -18.76 16.34 24.32
C ARG A 167 -20.10 17.05 24.38
N SER A 168 -20.35 17.82 25.42
CA SER A 168 -21.65 18.49 25.64
C SER A 168 -21.93 19.64 24.67
N ALA A 169 -20.86 20.30 24.16
CA ALA A 169 -20.98 21.39 23.17
C ALA A 169 -19.64 21.55 22.43
N ALA A 170 -19.68 22.20 21.26
CA ALA A 170 -18.48 22.57 20.53
C ALA A 170 -17.58 23.47 21.41
N GLY A 171 -16.29 23.17 21.42
CA GLY A 171 -15.27 23.88 22.22
C GLY A 171 -15.22 23.49 23.71
N LYS A 172 -16.07 22.59 24.18
CA LYS A 172 -15.97 22.01 25.53
C LYS A 172 -15.01 20.81 25.50
N GLU A 173 -14.42 20.53 26.65
CA GLU A 173 -13.61 19.30 26.82
C GLU A 173 -14.50 18.05 26.65
N ALA A 174 -13.92 17.03 26.07
CA ALA A 174 -14.55 15.73 25.98
C ALA A 174 -14.41 15.00 27.33
N THR A 175 -15.47 14.36 27.77
CA THR A 175 -15.50 13.53 28.97
C THR A 175 -15.66 12.06 28.61
N GLU A 176 -15.10 11.19 29.39
CA GLU A 176 -15.26 9.75 29.21
C GLU A 176 -16.74 9.36 29.31
N SER A 177 -17.15 8.43 28.44
CA SER A 177 -18.53 7.94 28.30
C SER A 177 -18.55 6.43 28.20
N ASN A 178 -19.73 5.84 28.11
CA ASN A 178 -19.94 4.40 27.94
C ASN A 178 -20.97 4.10 26.84
N TRP A 179 -21.02 2.83 26.41
CA TRP A 179 -21.91 2.37 25.37
C TRP A 179 -23.40 2.60 25.67
N ASP A 180 -23.85 2.40 26.91
CA ASP A 180 -25.25 2.59 27.29
C ASP A 180 -25.68 4.05 27.15
N THR A 181 -24.78 4.97 27.47
CA THR A 181 -25.06 6.42 27.31
C THR A 181 -25.07 6.80 25.83
N PHE A 182 -24.16 6.27 25.04
CA PHE A 182 -24.12 6.47 23.61
C PHE A 182 -25.39 5.94 22.93
N GLU A 183 -25.78 4.70 23.19
CA GLU A 183 -26.98 4.09 22.61
C GLU A 183 -28.25 4.85 22.96
N ARG A 184 -28.42 5.29 24.21
CA ARG A 184 -29.56 6.12 24.63
C ARG A 184 -29.60 7.43 23.83
N SER A 185 -28.47 8.12 23.76
CA SER A 185 -28.38 9.40 23.02
C SER A 185 -28.70 9.22 21.54
N VAL A 186 -28.24 8.16 20.92
CA VAL A 186 -28.52 7.83 19.50
C VAL A 186 -30.02 7.51 19.34
N ARG A 187 -30.58 6.70 20.22
CA ARG A 187 -32.01 6.31 20.19
C ARG A 187 -32.91 7.54 20.28
N ASP A 188 -32.65 8.40 21.25
CA ASP A 188 -33.45 9.63 21.44
C ASP A 188 -33.39 10.52 20.19
N ARG A 189 -32.21 10.66 19.57
CA ARG A 189 -32.05 11.43 18.33
C ARG A 189 -32.78 10.79 17.15
N LEU A 190 -32.71 9.45 17.04
CA LEU A 190 -33.40 8.73 15.98
C LEU A 190 -34.92 8.89 16.03
N GLU A 191 -35.54 8.96 17.20
CA GLU A 191 -36.96 9.22 17.32
C GLU A 191 -37.34 10.59 16.74
N VAL A 192 -36.54 11.64 17.00
CA VAL A 192 -36.75 12.98 16.40
C VAL A 192 -36.56 12.93 14.87
N ILE A 193 -35.55 12.21 14.39
CA ILE A 193 -35.28 12.08 12.95
C ILE A 193 -36.39 11.30 12.25
N LYS A 194 -36.93 10.25 12.88
CA LYS A 194 -38.08 9.52 12.36
C LYS A 194 -39.32 10.40 12.22
N ALA A 195 -39.60 11.24 13.23
CA ALA A 195 -40.76 12.11 13.24
C ALA A 195 -40.82 13.09 12.05
N ASN A 196 -39.67 13.48 11.49
CA ASN A 196 -39.56 14.35 10.32
C ASN A 196 -39.10 13.61 9.04
N ALA A 197 -39.30 12.29 8.99
CA ALA A 197 -38.90 11.44 7.84
C ALA A 197 -37.45 11.60 7.39
N GLY A 198 -36.55 12.03 8.30
CA GLY A 198 -35.15 12.21 8.04
C GLY A 198 -34.73 13.58 7.50
N ALA A 199 -35.59 14.60 7.50
CA ALA A 199 -35.28 15.94 6.96
C ALA A 199 -34.07 16.59 7.64
N SER A 200 -33.77 16.22 8.90
CA SER A 200 -32.59 16.69 9.65
C SER A 200 -31.40 15.74 9.59
N LEU A 201 -31.46 14.67 8.78
CA LEU A 201 -30.39 13.68 8.65
C LEU A 201 -29.59 13.93 7.37
N ALA A 202 -28.29 14.08 7.52
CA ALA A 202 -27.35 14.07 6.41
C ALA A 202 -26.32 12.95 6.61
N ILE A 203 -26.13 12.15 5.57
CA ILE A 203 -25.20 11.02 5.57
C ILE A 203 -24.16 11.26 4.49
N LEU A 204 -22.91 11.39 4.89
CA LEU A 204 -21.75 11.53 3.99
C LEU A 204 -20.90 10.27 4.07
N VAL A 205 -20.71 9.60 2.94
CA VAL A 205 -19.96 8.35 2.85
C VAL A 205 -18.91 8.42 1.76
N PRO A 206 -17.79 7.70 1.90
CA PRO A 206 -16.88 7.49 0.78
C PRO A 206 -17.54 6.62 -0.30
N PRO A 207 -17.02 6.63 -1.53
CA PRO A 207 -17.38 5.64 -2.53
C PRO A 207 -17.13 4.23 -1.99
N THR A 208 -18.12 3.35 -2.13
CA THR A 208 -17.98 1.96 -1.66
C THR A 208 -18.39 0.97 -2.72
N ARG A 209 -17.68 -0.15 -2.80
CA ARG A 209 -18.03 -1.33 -3.58
C ARG A 209 -18.66 -2.44 -2.75
N SER A 210 -18.75 -2.26 -1.43
CA SER A 210 -19.38 -3.20 -0.51
C SER A 210 -20.87 -3.38 -0.83
N PRO A 211 -21.34 -4.57 -1.24
CA PRO A 211 -22.77 -4.82 -1.48
C PRO A 211 -23.60 -4.63 -0.21
N SER A 212 -23.05 -5.04 0.93
CA SER A 212 -23.73 -4.91 2.23
C SER A 212 -23.95 -3.45 2.62
N LEU A 213 -22.92 -2.60 2.50
CA LEU A 213 -23.05 -1.17 2.80
C LEU A 213 -24.03 -0.47 1.83
N ARG A 214 -23.96 -0.83 0.54
CA ARG A 214 -24.90 -0.30 -0.46
C ARG A 214 -26.34 -0.68 -0.14
N ARG A 215 -26.60 -1.92 0.30
CA ARG A 215 -27.92 -2.37 0.74
C ARG A 215 -28.36 -1.57 1.96
N MET A 216 -27.53 -1.45 3.00
CA MET A 216 -27.85 -0.67 4.20
C MET A 216 -28.17 0.80 3.88
N LEU A 217 -27.41 1.44 3.01
CA LEU A 217 -27.71 2.81 2.56
C LEU A 217 -29.04 2.92 1.82
N SER A 218 -29.40 1.90 1.03
CA SER A 218 -30.70 1.84 0.36
C SER A 218 -31.85 1.66 1.36
N GLU A 219 -31.68 0.81 2.36
CA GLU A 219 -32.65 0.62 3.45
C GLU A 219 -32.83 1.91 4.27
N ILE A 220 -31.74 2.58 4.63
CA ILE A 220 -31.78 3.88 5.32
C ILE A 220 -32.53 4.94 4.48
N LYS A 221 -32.28 4.96 3.17
CA LYS A 221 -32.97 5.89 2.27
C LYS A 221 -34.49 5.64 2.20
N THR A 222 -34.88 4.37 2.33
CA THR A 222 -36.30 3.99 2.39
C THR A 222 -36.92 4.40 3.72
N LEU A 223 -36.22 4.23 4.84
CA LEU A 223 -36.67 4.60 6.17
C LEU A 223 -36.71 6.12 6.38
N PHE A 224 -35.80 6.86 5.76
CA PHE A 224 -35.65 8.29 5.88
C PHE A 224 -35.67 8.98 4.50
N PRO A 225 -36.82 9.07 3.84
CA PRO A 225 -36.90 9.54 2.45
C PRO A 225 -36.51 10.99 2.24
N GLN A 226 -36.53 11.82 3.29
CA GLN A 226 -36.10 13.22 3.25
C GLN A 226 -34.66 13.44 3.67
N ALA A 227 -33.91 12.36 4.00
CA ALA A 227 -32.51 12.46 4.36
C ALA A 227 -31.62 12.82 3.15
N THR A 228 -30.62 13.62 3.41
CA THR A 228 -29.62 14.00 2.40
C THR A 228 -28.49 13.00 2.38
N PHE A 229 -28.16 12.47 1.18
CA PHE A 229 -27.04 11.55 0.99
C PHE A 229 -25.97 12.20 0.12
N GLY A 230 -24.76 12.29 0.65
CA GLY A 230 -23.59 12.78 -0.05
C GLY A 230 -22.54 11.69 -0.21
N ARG A 231 -21.76 11.77 -1.30
CA ARG A 231 -20.54 11.00 -1.49
C ARG A 231 -19.36 11.93 -1.59
N HIS A 232 -18.30 11.61 -0.89
CA HIS A 232 -17.06 12.38 -0.96
C HIS A 232 -15.87 11.44 -1.12
N SER A 233 -14.99 11.78 -2.06
CA SER A 233 -13.68 11.14 -2.24
C SER A 233 -12.64 12.24 -2.38
N MET A 234 -11.51 12.09 -1.70
CA MET A 234 -10.38 13.01 -1.84
C MET A 234 -9.76 12.93 -3.24
N VAL A 235 -9.75 11.72 -3.82
CA VAL A 235 -9.32 11.48 -5.19
C VAL A 235 -10.55 11.06 -6.00
N SER A 236 -10.88 11.85 -7.02
CA SER A 236 -12.10 11.64 -7.81
C SER A 236 -11.82 10.73 -9.01
N ASP A 237 -12.65 9.71 -9.17
CA ASP A 237 -12.69 8.81 -10.33
C ASP A 237 -13.70 9.26 -11.40
N ARG A 238 -14.24 10.49 -11.32
CA ARG A 238 -15.30 10.98 -12.18
C ARG A 238 -14.94 10.95 -13.67
N HIS A 239 -13.70 11.31 -14.02
CA HIS A 239 -13.25 11.31 -15.39
C HIS A 239 -13.13 9.89 -15.94
N PHE A 240 -12.65 8.95 -15.12
CA PHE A 240 -12.62 7.54 -15.47
C PHE A 240 -14.03 6.99 -15.72
N ALA A 241 -14.96 7.24 -14.77
CA ALA A 241 -16.35 6.83 -14.90
C ALA A 241 -17.04 7.44 -16.13
N ALA A 242 -16.75 8.71 -16.45
CA ALA A 242 -17.25 9.37 -17.65
C ALA A 242 -16.67 8.72 -18.94
N GLY A 243 -15.38 8.39 -18.96
CA GLY A 243 -14.74 7.68 -20.08
C GLY A 243 -15.37 6.29 -20.29
N ILE A 244 -15.60 5.52 -19.24
CA ILE A 244 -16.29 4.22 -19.34
C ILE A 244 -17.69 4.40 -19.91
N LYS A 245 -18.45 5.41 -19.45
CA LYS A 245 -19.78 5.69 -19.99
C LYS A 245 -19.75 6.04 -21.47
N LEU A 246 -18.76 6.81 -21.91
CA LEU A 246 -18.59 7.13 -23.32
C LEU A 246 -18.25 5.88 -24.16
N ALA A 247 -17.35 5.06 -23.68
CA ALA A 247 -16.89 3.86 -24.39
C ALA A 247 -17.93 2.72 -24.39
N ALA A 248 -18.61 2.49 -23.26
CA ALA A 248 -19.50 1.34 -23.07
C ALA A 248 -21.00 1.70 -23.05
N GLY A 249 -21.37 2.97 -23.22
CA GLY A 249 -22.76 3.45 -23.19
C GLY A 249 -23.41 3.42 -21.79
N ARG A 250 -22.74 2.90 -20.77
CA ARG A 250 -23.22 2.76 -19.41
C ARG A 250 -22.12 3.02 -18.38
N TYR A 251 -22.51 3.37 -17.18
CA TYR A 251 -21.57 3.40 -16.06
C TYR A 251 -21.17 1.99 -15.68
N GLY A 252 -19.89 1.81 -15.42
CA GLY A 252 -19.31 0.52 -15.02
C GLY A 252 -17.89 0.69 -14.55
N GLU A 253 -17.25 -0.42 -14.28
CA GLU A 253 -15.84 -0.53 -13.96
C GLU A 253 -15.12 -1.30 -15.05
N ALA A 254 -13.97 -0.81 -15.53
CA ALA A 254 -13.15 -1.55 -16.46
C ALA A 254 -12.27 -2.54 -15.69
N LEU A 255 -12.28 -3.78 -16.12
CA LEU A 255 -11.34 -4.81 -15.69
C LEU A 255 -10.41 -5.11 -16.87
N TRP A 256 -9.18 -4.64 -16.75
CA TRP A 256 -8.19 -4.84 -17.81
C TRP A 256 -7.63 -6.26 -17.79
N ARG A 257 -7.27 -6.75 -18.98
CA ARG A 257 -6.67 -8.07 -19.21
C ARG A 257 -5.28 -7.87 -19.84
N PHE A 258 -4.32 -7.37 -19.01
CA PHE A 258 -2.98 -7.02 -19.50
C PHE A 258 -2.18 -8.24 -19.98
N GLU A 259 -2.50 -9.43 -19.50
CA GLU A 259 -1.89 -10.68 -19.99
C GLU A 259 -2.20 -10.98 -21.47
N LYS A 260 -3.24 -10.34 -22.01
CA LYS A 260 -3.64 -10.49 -23.42
C LYS A 260 -3.14 -9.35 -24.31
N ALA A 261 -2.54 -8.33 -23.71
CA ALA A 261 -2.09 -7.16 -24.45
C ALA A 261 -0.65 -7.35 -24.92
N ALA A 262 -0.40 -7.25 -26.23
CA ALA A 262 0.94 -7.22 -26.78
C ALA A 262 1.62 -5.86 -26.55
N VAL A 263 0.84 -4.77 -26.58
CA VAL A 263 1.30 -3.41 -26.34
C VAL A 263 0.36 -2.74 -25.35
N ILE A 264 0.94 -2.10 -24.35
CA ILE A 264 0.23 -1.33 -23.32
C ILE A 264 0.75 0.10 -23.37
N CYS A 265 -0.15 1.07 -23.45
CA CYS A 265 0.19 2.48 -23.35
C CYS A 265 -0.55 3.09 -22.16
N SER A 266 0.20 3.49 -21.15
CA SER A 266 -0.32 4.19 -19.97
C SER A 266 -0.21 5.70 -20.15
N LEU A 267 -1.32 6.40 -19.98
CA LEU A 267 -1.42 7.86 -20.09
C LEU A 267 -1.75 8.42 -18.71
N ASP A 268 -0.73 8.86 -17.97
CA ASP A 268 -0.79 9.42 -16.62
C ASP A 268 -1.53 8.53 -15.59
N SER A 269 -1.47 7.21 -15.79
CA SER A 269 -2.11 6.23 -14.92
C SER A 269 -1.07 5.32 -14.30
N ASP A 270 -1.02 5.29 -12.96
CA ASP A 270 -0.20 4.32 -12.24
C ASP A 270 -0.95 3.00 -12.06
N ILE A 271 -0.89 2.18 -13.11
CA ILE A 271 -1.61 0.91 -13.22
C ILE A 271 -1.26 -0.05 -12.08
N PHE A 272 -0.02 -0.04 -11.59
CA PHE A 272 0.48 -1.03 -10.64
C PHE A 272 0.36 -0.61 -9.18
N SER A 273 0.15 0.68 -8.89
CA SER A 273 0.08 1.18 -7.52
C SER A 273 -1.24 1.87 -7.19
N GLN A 274 -1.66 2.85 -8.00
CA GLN A 274 -2.82 3.68 -7.68
C GLN A 274 -4.15 3.06 -8.14
N GLU A 275 -4.11 2.24 -9.19
CA GLU A 275 -5.32 1.55 -9.64
C GLU A 275 -5.78 0.53 -8.61
N PRO A 276 -7.10 0.47 -8.35
CA PRO A 276 -7.64 -0.42 -7.32
C PRO A 276 -7.32 -1.91 -7.53
N ALA A 277 -6.97 -2.35 -8.73
CA ALA A 277 -6.56 -3.72 -9.05
C ALA A 277 -5.05 -3.84 -9.31
N GLY A 278 -4.24 -2.91 -8.83
CA GLY A 278 -2.82 -2.80 -9.16
C GLY A 278 -2.04 -4.10 -9.00
N MET A 279 -2.26 -4.85 -7.93
CA MET A 279 -1.59 -6.15 -7.71
C MET A 279 -2.01 -7.20 -8.76
N VAL A 280 -3.28 -7.22 -9.15
CA VAL A 280 -3.78 -8.11 -10.22
C VAL A 280 -3.15 -7.70 -11.55
N TYR A 281 -3.11 -6.42 -11.84
CA TYR A 281 -2.53 -5.91 -13.08
C TYR A 281 -1.02 -6.11 -13.18
N ALA A 282 -0.29 -5.97 -12.07
CA ALA A 282 1.12 -6.30 -12.01
C ALA A 282 1.38 -7.78 -12.32
N ARG A 283 0.56 -8.68 -11.76
CA ARG A 283 0.61 -10.10 -12.10
C ARG A 283 0.31 -10.36 -13.58
N GLN A 284 -0.78 -9.82 -14.11
CA GLN A 284 -1.17 -9.98 -15.51
C GLN A 284 -0.06 -9.47 -16.46
N TYR A 285 0.53 -8.33 -16.14
CA TYR A 285 1.66 -7.79 -16.86
C TYR A 285 2.85 -8.75 -16.87
N SER A 286 3.19 -9.32 -15.72
CA SER A 286 4.30 -10.28 -15.60
C SER A 286 4.04 -11.58 -16.36
N LEU A 287 2.79 -12.06 -16.42
CA LEU A 287 2.42 -13.23 -17.21
C LEU A 287 2.65 -13.02 -18.70
N GLY A 288 2.49 -11.79 -19.21
CA GLY A 288 2.79 -11.42 -20.58
C GLY A 288 4.30 -11.30 -20.89
N ARG A 289 5.17 -11.53 -19.89
CA ARG A 289 6.64 -11.39 -19.97
C ARG A 289 7.38 -12.66 -19.57
N ASP A 290 6.75 -13.81 -19.69
CA ASP A 290 7.39 -15.08 -19.37
C ASP A 290 8.39 -15.48 -20.47
N PRO A 291 9.70 -15.57 -20.18
CA PRO A 291 10.71 -15.97 -21.15
C PRO A 291 10.48 -17.37 -21.73
N LYS A 292 9.77 -18.23 -21.01
CA LYS A 292 9.48 -19.60 -21.45
C LYS A 292 8.51 -19.65 -22.63
N THR A 293 7.63 -18.67 -22.71
CA THR A 293 6.66 -18.58 -23.82
C THR A 293 7.21 -17.86 -25.05
N GLY A 294 8.37 -17.20 -24.91
CA GLY A 294 8.99 -16.41 -25.96
C GLY A 294 8.23 -15.12 -26.32
N SER A 295 7.11 -14.84 -25.67
CA SER A 295 6.35 -13.61 -25.89
C SER A 295 6.68 -12.59 -24.81
N MET A 296 6.76 -11.31 -25.20
CA MET A 296 7.02 -10.21 -24.30
C MET A 296 6.17 -9.02 -24.71
N ASN A 297 5.24 -8.63 -23.83
CA ASN A 297 4.47 -7.41 -24.02
C ASN A 297 5.37 -6.16 -23.93
N ARG A 298 4.90 -5.04 -24.48
CA ARG A 298 5.59 -3.76 -24.43
C ARG A 298 4.75 -2.76 -23.65
N LEU A 299 5.38 -2.10 -22.67
CA LEU A 299 4.75 -1.06 -21.87
C LEU A 299 5.39 0.30 -22.17
N TYR A 300 4.56 1.23 -22.63
CA TYR A 300 4.89 2.63 -22.80
C TYR A 300 4.18 3.44 -21.73
N SER A 301 4.91 4.26 -20.98
CA SER A 301 4.34 5.14 -19.96
C SER A 301 4.58 6.59 -20.31
N ILE A 302 3.51 7.35 -20.45
CA ILE A 302 3.52 8.79 -20.67
C ILE A 302 2.95 9.44 -19.42
N GLU A 303 3.78 10.13 -18.66
CA GLU A 303 3.40 10.59 -17.33
C GLU A 303 4.08 11.89 -16.92
N GLY A 304 3.40 12.67 -16.08
CA GLY A 304 3.95 13.90 -15.50
C GLY A 304 4.80 13.66 -14.26
N GLN A 305 4.53 12.59 -13.52
CA GLN A 305 5.26 12.18 -12.32
C GLN A 305 5.84 10.77 -12.52
N TYR A 306 6.94 10.50 -11.83
CA TYR A 306 7.53 9.16 -11.85
C TYR A 306 6.69 8.21 -11.01
N SER A 307 6.13 7.18 -11.65
CA SER A 307 5.25 6.19 -11.03
C SER A 307 5.86 4.78 -11.03
N MET A 308 5.23 3.84 -10.32
CA MET A 308 5.60 2.41 -10.38
C MET A 308 5.42 1.83 -11.77
N THR A 309 4.40 2.29 -12.50
CA THR A 309 4.17 1.93 -13.91
C THR A 309 5.29 2.47 -14.80
N GLY A 310 5.67 3.74 -14.63
CA GLY A 310 6.78 4.33 -15.35
C GLY A 310 8.12 3.68 -15.05
N ALA A 311 8.35 3.26 -13.79
CA ALA A 311 9.56 2.53 -13.39
C ALA A 311 9.65 1.13 -14.06
N SER A 312 8.51 0.52 -14.35
CA SER A 312 8.42 -0.82 -14.98
C SER A 312 8.30 -0.77 -16.49
N ALA A 313 8.16 0.41 -17.08
CA ALA A 313 7.93 0.60 -18.51
C ALA A 313 9.18 0.31 -19.35
N ASP A 314 8.99 -0.27 -20.54
CA ASP A 314 10.06 -0.45 -21.52
C ASP A 314 10.48 0.90 -22.14
N SER A 315 9.53 1.83 -22.22
CA SER A 315 9.78 3.20 -22.66
C SER A 315 8.92 4.17 -21.86
N ARG A 316 9.56 5.21 -21.34
CA ARG A 316 8.92 6.25 -20.56
C ARG A 316 9.12 7.61 -21.21
N LEU A 317 8.03 8.36 -21.36
CA LEU A 317 8.05 9.74 -21.79
C LEU A 317 7.51 10.64 -20.69
N SER A 318 8.37 11.54 -20.20
CA SER A 318 7.98 12.54 -19.19
C SER A 318 7.50 13.81 -19.90
N ILE A 319 6.22 14.12 -19.72
CA ILE A 319 5.60 15.35 -20.22
C ILE A 319 4.69 15.93 -19.14
N PRO A 320 4.48 17.25 -19.12
CA PRO A 320 3.53 17.86 -18.20
C PRO A 320 2.12 17.26 -18.35
N THR A 321 1.45 16.98 -17.24
CA THR A 321 0.12 16.34 -17.21
C THR A 321 -0.91 17.03 -18.11
N HIS A 322 -0.87 18.36 -18.23
CA HIS A 322 -1.78 19.11 -19.12
C HIS A 322 -1.57 18.84 -20.61
N GLN A 323 -0.43 18.28 -21.02
CA GLN A 323 -0.12 17.93 -22.41
C GLN A 323 -0.53 16.51 -22.79
N ILE A 324 -0.85 15.67 -21.81
CA ILE A 324 -1.19 14.25 -22.05
C ILE A 324 -2.45 14.10 -22.92
N GLY A 325 -3.45 14.96 -22.70
CA GLY A 325 -4.64 14.98 -23.55
C GLY A 325 -4.32 15.28 -25.03
N SER A 326 -3.46 16.26 -25.29
CA SER A 326 -3.01 16.58 -26.66
C SER A 326 -2.18 15.45 -27.27
N PHE A 327 -1.35 14.80 -26.44
CA PHE A 327 -0.59 13.63 -26.86
C PHE A 327 -1.52 12.47 -27.27
N ALA A 328 -2.57 12.20 -26.48
CA ALA A 328 -3.54 11.16 -26.77
C ALA A 328 -4.26 11.40 -28.12
N VAL A 329 -4.69 12.64 -28.38
CA VAL A 329 -5.30 13.03 -29.68
C VAL A 329 -4.34 12.85 -30.84
N GLU A 330 -3.08 13.20 -30.67
CA GLU A 330 -2.09 13.02 -31.74
C GLU A 330 -1.74 11.54 -31.96
N LEU A 331 -1.71 10.74 -30.91
CA LEU A 331 -1.54 9.29 -30.99
C LEU A 331 -2.71 8.64 -31.76
N GLU A 332 -3.95 9.01 -31.46
CA GLU A 332 -5.15 8.51 -32.14
C GLU A 332 -5.11 8.73 -33.65
N LYS A 333 -4.59 9.88 -34.09
CA LYS A 333 -4.46 10.18 -35.54
C LYS A 333 -3.45 9.30 -36.29
N ARG A 334 -2.53 8.67 -35.55
CA ARG A 334 -1.42 7.88 -36.10
C ARG A 334 -1.62 6.38 -36.02
N ILE A 335 -2.58 5.92 -35.24
CA ILE A 335 -3.01 4.53 -35.14
C ILE A 335 -4.19 4.28 -36.07
#